data_267d66826ebcea9dc263e36ded3c997b
#
_entry.id   267d66826ebcea9dc263e36ded3c997b
#
_cell.length_a   1.000
_cell.length_b   1.000
_cell.length_c   1.000
_cell.angle_alpha   90.00
_cell.angle_beta   90.00
_cell.angle_gamma   90.00
#
_symmetry.space_group_name_H-M   'P 1'
#
loop_
_entity.id
_entity.type
_entity.pdbx_description
1 polymer ?
#
loop_
_entity_poly.entity_id
_entity_poly.type
_entity_poly.pdbx_seq_one_letter_code
_entity_poly.pdbx_strand_id
1 'polypeptide(L)'
;YRGRAGIATSIGHAPQAALVDPAAGSVLSIAEALTNIVWAPLSEGLDSVSLSANWMWPCKNEGEDARLYRAVEACSDFACSLGINIPTGKDSLSMTQKYGKDKVYSPGTVIISAGAEVSDIRKVVSPVLRTGVNSTIYYIDFSFDKLKLGGSAFAQSLDKIGKEVPTVQDSEYFANAFNAVQELVNKEFILAGHDISAGGMITTMLEMNFANTEGGLEVSLDEIPEKDLVKILFSENPGILIQVEKTDEVEKILKKAGVAFIRLARPCDERHLLIHKDGADYQFFIDHLRDVWFESSYLLDRKQSGEKAAKDRFLNYKEQPLQFRFPDSFTGTLAQYGISADRRTRSGVKAAIIREKGVNGDREMAYSLYLAGFDVKDVHMTDLISGRETLDDINMIVYCGGFSNSDVLGSAKGWAGAVSYTHLRAH
;
A
#
# COMPACT_ATOMS: atom_id res chain seq x y z
N TYR A 1 -5.60 -3.96 21.65
CA TYR A 1 -4.93 -2.64 21.64
C TYR A 1 -4.05 -2.42 22.88
N ARG A 2 -3.36 -3.47 23.39
CA ARG A 2 -2.54 -3.37 24.60
C ARG A 2 -1.05 -3.66 24.34
N GLY A 3 -0.70 -4.08 23.13
CA GLY A 3 0.67 -4.42 22.75
C GLY A 3 1.34 -3.38 21.89
N ARG A 4 2.58 -3.66 21.53
CA ARG A 4 3.37 -2.91 20.54
C ARG A 4 3.36 -3.57 19.17
N ALA A 5 3.01 -4.85 19.13
CA ALA A 5 2.86 -5.59 17.89
C ALA A 5 1.70 -5.06 17.04
N GLY A 6 1.82 -5.20 15.74
CA GLY A 6 0.82 -4.76 14.79
C GLY A 6 0.87 -5.59 13.51
N ILE A 7 0.17 -5.12 12.49
CA ILE A 7 0.18 -5.67 11.14
C ILE A 7 0.53 -4.54 10.19
N ALA A 8 1.51 -4.78 9.31
CA ALA A 8 1.77 -3.94 8.15
C ALA A 8 1.06 -4.51 6.93
N THR A 9 0.55 -3.64 6.09
CA THR A 9 0.01 -3.99 4.77
C THR A 9 0.52 -3.02 3.73
N SER A 10 0.75 -3.51 2.52
CA SER A 10 1.14 -2.70 1.37
C SER A 10 0.52 -3.21 0.09
N ILE A 11 0.63 -2.41 -0.97
CA ILE A 11 0.14 -2.74 -2.30
C ILE A 11 1.26 -2.47 -3.30
N GLY A 12 1.34 -3.32 -4.33
CA GLY A 12 2.19 -3.10 -5.50
C GLY A 12 1.47 -3.46 -6.80
N HIS A 13 1.73 -2.70 -7.86
CA HIS A 13 1.19 -2.94 -9.20
C HIS A 13 2.07 -2.25 -10.25
N ALA A 14 2.11 -2.80 -11.47
CA ALA A 14 2.88 -2.23 -12.56
C ALA A 14 2.16 -2.42 -13.91
N PRO A 15 0.95 -1.83 -14.11
CA PRO A 15 0.14 -2.07 -15.32
C PRO A 15 0.80 -1.57 -16.58
N GLN A 16 1.52 -0.44 -16.57
CA GLN A 16 2.21 0.11 -17.73
C GLN A 16 3.37 -0.80 -18.16
N ALA A 17 4.16 -1.28 -17.19
CA ALA A 17 5.22 -2.24 -17.44
C ALA A 17 4.66 -3.55 -18.01
N ALA A 18 3.53 -4.04 -17.45
CA ALA A 18 2.86 -5.24 -17.92
C ALA A 18 2.32 -5.13 -19.36
N LEU A 19 1.97 -3.93 -19.85
CA LEU A 19 1.64 -3.71 -21.26
C LEU A 19 2.81 -4.02 -22.18
N VAL A 20 4.04 -3.69 -21.78
CA VAL A 20 5.26 -3.98 -22.56
C VAL A 20 5.66 -5.43 -22.36
N ASP A 21 5.85 -5.85 -21.11
CA ASP A 21 6.24 -7.22 -20.73
C ASP A 21 5.43 -7.70 -19.51
N PRO A 22 4.51 -8.66 -19.71
CA PRO A 22 3.64 -9.14 -18.62
C PRO A 22 4.41 -9.86 -17.50
N ALA A 23 5.53 -10.52 -17.83
CA ALA A 23 6.38 -11.18 -16.85
C ALA A 23 7.08 -10.14 -15.95
N ALA A 24 7.74 -9.15 -16.55
CA ALA A 24 8.38 -8.07 -15.80
C ALA A 24 7.36 -7.28 -14.96
N GLY A 25 6.17 -6.96 -15.50
CA GLY A 25 5.13 -6.27 -14.77
C GLY A 25 4.66 -7.01 -13.53
N SER A 26 4.58 -8.35 -13.58
CA SER A 26 4.21 -9.17 -12.41
C SER A 26 5.30 -9.18 -11.34
N VAL A 27 6.57 -9.30 -11.74
CA VAL A 27 7.72 -9.23 -10.83
C VAL A 27 7.79 -7.87 -10.16
N LEU A 28 7.61 -6.78 -10.93
CA LEU A 28 7.59 -5.41 -10.42
C LEU A 28 6.44 -5.18 -9.42
N SER A 29 5.27 -5.79 -9.66
CA SER A 29 4.14 -5.68 -8.71
C SER A 29 4.47 -6.29 -7.34
N ILE A 30 5.19 -7.42 -7.29
CA ILE A 30 5.69 -7.99 -6.03
C ILE A 30 6.77 -7.08 -5.44
N ALA A 31 7.73 -6.66 -6.25
CA ALA A 31 8.83 -5.82 -5.79
C ALA A 31 8.32 -4.51 -5.15
N GLU A 32 7.34 -3.84 -5.77
CA GLU A 32 6.73 -2.63 -5.23
C GLU A 32 5.99 -2.89 -3.91
N ALA A 33 5.21 -3.97 -3.82
CA ALA A 33 4.56 -4.33 -2.56
C ALA A 33 5.60 -4.55 -1.43
N LEU A 34 6.75 -5.15 -1.74
CA LEU A 34 7.82 -5.40 -0.78
C LEU A 34 8.60 -4.13 -0.42
N THR A 35 8.94 -3.27 -1.38
CA THR A 35 9.61 -1.99 -1.08
C THR A 35 8.70 -1.01 -0.32
N ASN A 36 7.39 -1.19 -0.42
CA ASN A 36 6.40 -0.44 0.37
C ASN A 36 6.21 -0.96 1.79
N ILE A 37 6.37 -2.27 2.06
CA ILE A 37 6.19 -2.83 3.40
C ILE A 37 7.47 -2.79 4.24
N VAL A 38 8.63 -2.62 3.61
CA VAL A 38 9.96 -2.71 4.25
C VAL A 38 10.17 -1.70 5.38
N TRP A 39 9.39 -0.65 5.44
CA TRP A 39 9.48 0.46 6.41
C TRP A 39 8.97 0.12 7.80
N ALA A 40 8.29 -1.00 7.98
CA ALA A 40 7.86 -1.51 9.27
C ALA A 40 8.84 -2.58 9.77
N PRO A 41 9.11 -2.67 11.10
CA PRO A 41 9.97 -3.71 11.67
C PRO A 41 9.21 -5.04 11.68
N LEU A 42 9.32 -5.82 10.62
CA LEU A 42 8.67 -7.10 10.46
C LEU A 42 9.22 -8.14 11.44
N SER A 43 8.38 -8.99 11.99
CA SER A 43 8.75 -9.92 13.06
C SER A 43 9.84 -10.91 12.64
N GLU A 44 9.79 -11.40 11.41
CA GLU A 44 10.75 -12.36 10.83
C GLU A 44 11.27 -11.87 9.46
N GLY A 45 11.33 -10.53 9.26
CA GLY A 45 11.77 -9.94 7.99
C GLY A 45 10.94 -10.44 6.81
N LEU A 46 11.59 -10.83 5.71
CA LEU A 46 10.94 -11.28 4.50
C LEU A 46 10.10 -12.57 4.72
N ASP A 47 10.53 -13.45 5.61
CA ASP A 47 9.87 -14.74 5.89
C ASP A 47 8.48 -14.57 6.54
N SER A 48 8.20 -13.40 7.16
CA SER A 48 6.88 -13.11 7.73
C SER A 48 5.88 -12.54 6.73
N VAL A 49 6.30 -12.28 5.48
CA VAL A 49 5.43 -11.69 4.47
C VAL A 49 4.55 -12.75 3.80
N SER A 50 3.26 -12.44 3.69
CA SER A 50 2.30 -13.24 2.91
C SER A 50 1.61 -12.34 1.88
N LEU A 51 1.42 -12.85 0.67
CA LEU A 51 0.89 -12.08 -0.44
C LEU A 51 -0.53 -12.53 -0.81
N SER A 52 -1.30 -11.60 -1.38
CA SER A 52 -2.54 -11.89 -2.11
C SER A 52 -2.43 -11.28 -3.51
N ALA A 53 -2.76 -12.06 -4.55
CA ALA A 53 -2.68 -11.64 -5.94
C ALA A 53 -4.06 -11.42 -6.54
N ASN A 54 -4.38 -10.20 -6.93
CA ASN A 54 -5.63 -9.86 -7.61
C ASN A 54 -5.35 -9.59 -9.09
N TRP A 55 -5.80 -10.51 -9.95
CA TRP A 55 -5.58 -10.47 -11.40
C TRP A 55 -6.75 -9.79 -12.10
N MET A 56 -6.44 -8.82 -12.97
CA MET A 56 -7.39 -8.16 -13.84
C MET A 56 -6.87 -8.22 -15.27
N TRP A 57 -7.53 -9.01 -16.12
CA TRP A 57 -7.01 -9.31 -17.45
C TRP A 57 -8.10 -9.41 -18.52
N PRO A 58 -7.88 -8.86 -19.74
CA PRO A 58 -8.84 -8.94 -20.83
C PRO A 58 -8.67 -10.23 -21.66
N CYS A 59 -8.70 -11.42 -21.02
CA CYS A 59 -8.35 -12.71 -21.61
C CYS A 59 -9.17 -13.14 -22.83
N LYS A 60 -10.35 -12.55 -23.05
CA LYS A 60 -11.19 -12.84 -24.22
C LYS A 60 -10.66 -12.23 -25.52
N ASN A 61 -9.56 -11.48 -25.48
CA ASN A 61 -8.91 -10.88 -26.63
C ASN A 61 -7.71 -11.73 -27.04
N GLU A 62 -7.41 -11.72 -28.33
CA GLU A 62 -6.36 -12.55 -28.93
C GLU A 62 -5.00 -12.29 -28.26
N GLY A 63 -4.33 -13.36 -27.83
CA GLY A 63 -3.00 -13.36 -27.21
C GLY A 63 -2.98 -12.98 -25.73
N GLU A 64 -4.07 -12.46 -25.14
CA GLU A 64 -4.08 -12.00 -23.77
C GLU A 64 -4.09 -13.15 -22.74
N ASP A 65 -4.59 -14.31 -23.11
CA ASP A 65 -4.50 -15.54 -22.31
C ASP A 65 -3.06 -16.02 -22.17
N ALA A 66 -2.29 -16.00 -23.26
CA ALA A 66 -0.86 -16.33 -23.24
C ALA A 66 -0.03 -15.30 -22.45
N ARG A 67 -0.40 -14.03 -22.53
CA ARG A 67 0.23 -12.96 -21.72
C ARG A 67 -0.06 -13.16 -20.24
N LEU A 68 -1.30 -13.50 -19.85
CA LEU A 68 -1.63 -13.84 -18.47
C LEU A 68 -0.83 -15.03 -17.97
N TYR A 69 -0.72 -16.10 -18.76
CA TYR A 69 0.06 -17.28 -18.37
C TYR A 69 1.50 -16.91 -18.02
N ARG A 70 2.17 -16.14 -18.89
CA ARG A 70 3.55 -15.67 -18.65
C ARG A 70 3.65 -14.77 -17.40
N ALA A 71 2.66 -13.93 -17.16
CA ALA A 71 2.59 -13.09 -15.98
C ALA A 71 2.46 -13.91 -14.68
N VAL A 72 1.58 -14.91 -14.68
CA VAL A 72 1.39 -15.81 -13.53
C VAL A 72 2.62 -16.66 -13.27
N GLU A 73 3.24 -17.21 -14.31
CA GLU A 73 4.48 -18.00 -14.23
C GLU A 73 5.60 -17.18 -13.57
N ALA A 74 5.89 -15.97 -14.08
CA ALA A 74 6.92 -15.10 -13.51
C ALA A 74 6.62 -14.63 -12.09
N CYS A 75 5.36 -14.35 -11.79
CA CYS A 75 4.90 -14.01 -10.43
C CYS A 75 5.16 -15.16 -9.46
N SER A 76 4.80 -16.37 -9.86
CA SER A 76 5.02 -17.59 -9.06
C SER A 76 6.50 -17.88 -8.85
N ASP A 77 7.28 -17.83 -9.91
CA ASP A 77 8.73 -18.12 -9.85
C ASP A 77 9.45 -17.14 -8.93
N PHE A 78 9.13 -15.85 -9.04
CA PHE A 78 9.73 -14.82 -8.20
C PHE A 78 9.30 -14.98 -6.73
N ALA A 79 8.02 -15.21 -6.43
CA ALA A 79 7.56 -15.45 -5.08
C ALA A 79 8.21 -16.70 -4.46
N CYS A 80 8.31 -17.80 -5.22
CA CYS A 80 8.99 -19.02 -4.79
C CYS A 80 10.48 -18.79 -4.52
N SER A 81 11.17 -18.03 -5.38
CA SER A 81 12.60 -17.73 -5.19
C SER A 81 12.87 -16.86 -3.96
N LEU A 82 11.90 -16.04 -3.55
CA LEU A 82 11.95 -15.26 -2.33
C LEU A 82 11.47 -16.04 -1.08
N GLY A 83 10.95 -17.24 -1.24
CA GLY A 83 10.38 -18.05 -0.14
C GLY A 83 9.04 -17.52 0.38
N ILE A 84 8.35 -16.66 -0.36
CA ILE A 84 7.10 -16.03 0.04
C ILE A 84 5.91 -16.78 -0.55
N ASN A 85 4.83 -16.93 0.22
CA ASN A 85 3.61 -17.58 -0.24
C ASN A 85 2.59 -16.59 -0.82
N ILE A 86 1.75 -17.08 -1.74
CA ILE A 86 0.56 -16.41 -2.26
C ILE A 86 -0.65 -17.30 -1.98
N PRO A 87 -1.15 -17.36 -0.73
CA PRO A 87 -2.18 -18.34 -0.34
C PRO A 87 -3.57 -17.99 -0.86
N THR A 88 -3.77 -16.77 -1.32
CA THR A 88 -5.08 -16.29 -1.77
C THR A 88 -4.94 -15.28 -2.91
N GLY A 89 -6.01 -15.13 -3.63
CA GLY A 89 -6.10 -14.17 -4.72
C GLY A 89 -7.50 -14.13 -5.30
N LYS A 90 -7.65 -13.31 -6.32
CA LYS A 90 -8.92 -13.14 -7.03
C LYS A 90 -8.60 -12.81 -8.49
N ASP A 91 -9.46 -13.22 -9.41
CA ASP A 91 -9.30 -12.89 -10.82
C ASP A 91 -10.54 -12.24 -11.42
N SER A 92 -10.32 -11.37 -12.40
CA SER A 92 -11.33 -10.76 -13.27
C SER A 92 -10.81 -10.82 -14.70
N LEU A 93 -11.21 -11.89 -15.43
CA LEU A 93 -10.62 -12.23 -16.73
C LEU A 93 -11.38 -11.69 -17.95
N SER A 94 -12.37 -10.83 -17.76
CA SER A 94 -13.18 -10.25 -18.84
C SER A 94 -13.12 -8.72 -18.86
N MET A 95 -11.95 -8.16 -18.56
CA MET A 95 -11.73 -6.72 -18.42
C MET A 95 -11.71 -5.99 -19.77
N THR A 96 -12.84 -6.02 -20.44
CA THR A 96 -13.06 -5.35 -21.73
C THR A 96 -14.40 -4.62 -21.69
N GLN A 97 -14.39 -3.33 -21.95
CA GLN A 97 -15.60 -2.51 -22.08
C GLN A 97 -15.89 -2.20 -23.55
N LYS A 98 -17.16 -2.28 -23.93
CA LYS A 98 -17.63 -1.93 -25.28
C LYS A 98 -18.43 -0.63 -25.24
N TYR A 99 -18.11 0.28 -26.15
CA TYR A 99 -18.81 1.54 -26.38
C TYR A 99 -19.26 1.59 -27.84
N GLY A 100 -20.45 1.08 -28.12
CA GLY A 100 -20.90 0.93 -29.49
C GLY A 100 -20.02 -0.02 -30.31
N LYS A 101 -19.27 0.51 -31.28
CA LYS A 101 -18.31 -0.26 -32.08
C LYS A 101 -16.90 -0.31 -31.48
N ASP A 102 -16.62 0.56 -30.53
CA ASP A 102 -15.29 0.66 -29.92
C ASP A 102 -15.14 -0.32 -28.76
N LYS A 103 -13.94 -0.85 -28.60
CA LYS A 103 -13.56 -1.70 -27.48
C LYS A 103 -12.42 -1.05 -26.73
N VAL A 104 -12.55 -0.94 -25.42
CA VAL A 104 -11.49 -0.51 -24.53
C VAL A 104 -11.04 -1.71 -23.70
N TYR A 105 -9.77 -2.05 -23.77
CA TYR A 105 -9.15 -3.09 -22.98
C TYR A 105 -8.52 -2.49 -21.72
N SER A 106 -8.77 -3.07 -20.56
CA SER A 106 -7.97 -2.79 -19.39
C SER A 106 -6.55 -3.33 -19.61
N PRO A 107 -5.50 -2.63 -19.18
CA PRO A 107 -4.17 -3.24 -19.11
C PRO A 107 -4.23 -4.53 -18.30
N GLY A 108 -3.64 -5.61 -18.83
CA GLY A 108 -3.44 -6.81 -18.04
C GLY A 108 -2.53 -6.49 -16.85
N THR A 109 -3.01 -6.71 -15.63
CA THR A 109 -2.25 -6.38 -14.42
C THR A 109 -2.54 -7.37 -13.29
N VAL A 110 -1.58 -7.47 -12.37
CA VAL A 110 -1.80 -8.02 -11.04
C VAL A 110 -1.62 -6.92 -10.00
N ILE A 111 -2.53 -6.86 -9.05
CA ILE A 111 -2.35 -6.07 -7.82
C ILE A 111 -1.94 -7.03 -6.72
N ILE A 112 -0.76 -6.85 -6.19
CA ILE A 112 -0.22 -7.62 -5.07
C ILE A 112 -0.51 -6.85 -3.79
N SER A 113 -1.17 -7.49 -2.84
CA SER A 113 -1.28 -7.01 -1.47
C SER A 113 -0.36 -7.84 -0.61
N ALA A 114 0.54 -7.18 0.12
CA ALA A 114 1.40 -7.83 1.10
C ALA A 114 0.88 -7.58 2.51
N GLY A 115 1.05 -8.55 3.39
CA GLY A 115 0.73 -8.45 4.80
C GLY A 115 1.79 -9.15 5.64
N ALA A 116 2.17 -8.54 6.77
CA ALA A 116 3.14 -9.11 7.68
C ALA A 116 2.91 -8.66 9.13
N GLU A 117 3.33 -9.47 10.10
CA GLU A 117 3.33 -9.08 11.49
C GLU A 117 4.47 -8.09 11.78
N VAL A 118 4.16 -7.06 12.58
CA VAL A 118 5.10 -6.01 13.01
C VAL A 118 5.40 -6.17 14.49
N SER A 119 6.68 -6.22 14.83
CA SER A 119 7.15 -6.42 16.20
C SER A 119 6.91 -5.20 17.12
N ASP A 120 7.09 -3.97 16.60
CA ASP A 120 6.84 -2.72 17.30
C ASP A 120 6.40 -1.61 16.34
N ILE A 121 5.11 -1.27 16.35
CA ILE A 121 4.52 -0.24 15.48
C ILE A 121 5.10 1.18 15.66
N ARG A 122 5.84 1.43 16.73
CA ARG A 122 6.46 2.74 17.00
C ARG A 122 7.78 2.95 16.25
N LYS A 123 8.34 1.89 15.67
CA LYS A 123 9.58 1.91 14.92
C LYS A 123 9.38 2.00 13.41
N VAL A 124 8.16 2.28 12.96
CA VAL A 124 7.86 2.49 11.54
C VAL A 124 8.57 3.74 11.03
N VAL A 125 9.24 3.61 9.90
CA VAL A 125 9.93 4.70 9.22
C VAL A 125 8.93 5.54 8.43
N SER A 126 9.02 6.87 8.56
CA SER A 126 8.23 7.84 7.79
C SER A 126 8.95 8.21 6.50
N PRO A 127 8.24 8.50 5.39
CA PRO A 127 8.86 9.00 4.17
C PRO A 127 9.30 10.48 4.29
N VAL A 128 8.84 11.22 5.30
CA VAL A 128 9.09 12.65 5.42
C VAL A 128 10.54 12.92 5.82
N LEU A 129 11.28 13.60 4.93
CA LEU A 129 12.66 14.01 5.15
C LEU A 129 12.79 14.83 6.44
N ARG A 130 13.78 14.51 7.27
CA ARG A 130 14.12 15.31 8.44
C ARG A 130 15.09 16.41 8.05
N THR A 131 14.66 17.66 8.18
CA THR A 131 15.45 18.88 7.94
C THR A 131 16.24 19.27 9.20
N GLY A 132 17.30 20.10 9.05
CA GLY A 132 18.13 20.57 10.18
C GLY A 132 18.96 19.48 10.87
N VAL A 133 19.10 18.31 10.27
CA VAL A 133 19.88 17.18 10.79
C VAL A 133 21.07 16.91 9.87
N ASN A 134 22.27 16.76 10.43
CA ASN A 134 23.45 16.38 9.65
C ASN A 134 23.35 14.90 9.25
N SER A 135 22.84 14.64 8.07
CA SER A 135 22.52 13.31 7.60
C SER A 135 22.81 13.14 6.11
N THR A 136 22.87 11.89 5.66
CA THR A 136 23.11 11.51 4.27
C THR A 136 21.91 10.71 3.76
N ILE A 137 21.52 10.97 2.51
CA ILE A 137 20.54 10.15 1.80
C ILE A 137 21.32 9.13 0.94
N TYR A 138 20.98 7.86 1.12
CA TYR A 138 21.50 6.77 0.31
C TYR A 138 20.46 6.30 -0.69
N TYR A 139 20.91 6.01 -1.91
CA TYR A 139 20.19 5.19 -2.86
C TYR A 139 20.65 3.74 -2.71
N ILE A 140 19.68 2.83 -2.59
CA ILE A 140 19.88 1.38 -2.53
C ILE A 140 19.11 0.77 -3.68
N ASP A 141 19.81 0.14 -4.63
CA ASP A 141 19.18 -0.60 -5.72
C ASP A 141 18.68 -1.95 -5.23
N PHE A 142 17.48 -2.32 -5.65
CA PHE A 142 16.86 -3.63 -5.39
C PHE A 142 16.72 -4.44 -6.70
N SER A 143 16.87 -3.80 -7.83
CA SER A 143 16.59 -4.43 -9.14
C SER A 143 17.71 -5.29 -9.66
N PHE A 144 18.96 -4.93 -9.37
CA PHE A 144 20.15 -5.48 -10.00
C PHE A 144 20.08 -5.45 -11.54
N ASP A 145 19.35 -4.45 -12.10
CA ASP A 145 19.10 -4.28 -13.52
C ASP A 145 19.58 -2.92 -14.03
N LYS A 146 19.77 -2.82 -15.34
CA LYS A 146 20.04 -1.53 -16.00
C LYS A 146 18.82 -0.62 -15.88
N LEU A 147 19.06 0.69 -15.80
CA LEU A 147 17.99 1.68 -15.78
C LEU A 147 17.26 1.71 -17.13
N LYS A 148 15.93 1.54 -17.10
CA LYS A 148 15.07 1.42 -18.28
C LYS A 148 13.81 2.29 -18.11
N LEU A 149 13.34 2.88 -19.20
CA LEU A 149 12.22 3.83 -19.21
C LEU A 149 10.91 3.25 -19.75
N GLY A 150 10.91 2.00 -20.24
CA GLY A 150 9.69 1.37 -20.72
C GLY A 150 8.70 1.12 -19.60
N GLY A 151 7.42 1.35 -19.86
CA GLY A 151 6.35 1.21 -18.87
C GLY A 151 6.38 2.24 -17.75
N SER A 152 7.19 3.30 -17.84
CA SER A 152 7.27 4.34 -16.82
C SER A 152 6.22 5.45 -17.00
N ALA A 153 5.91 6.16 -15.93
CA ALA A 153 5.08 7.37 -15.96
C ALA A 153 5.70 8.44 -16.88
N PHE A 154 7.02 8.50 -16.94
CA PHE A 154 7.71 9.39 -17.90
C PHE A 154 7.40 9.04 -19.36
N ALA A 155 7.45 7.76 -19.74
CA ALA A 155 7.07 7.33 -21.08
C ALA A 155 5.59 7.65 -21.37
N GLN A 156 4.71 7.41 -20.43
CA GLN A 156 3.28 7.72 -20.52
C GLN A 156 3.02 9.22 -20.71
N SER A 157 3.75 10.10 -20.02
CA SER A 157 3.61 11.55 -20.18
C SER A 157 3.96 12.04 -21.60
N LEU A 158 4.68 11.23 -22.36
CA LEU A 158 5.05 11.47 -23.75
C LEU A 158 4.16 10.71 -24.76
N ASP A 159 3.00 10.18 -24.33
CA ASP A 159 2.13 9.29 -25.11
C ASP A 159 2.87 8.07 -25.70
N LYS A 160 3.82 7.53 -24.95
CA LYS A 160 4.63 6.36 -25.30
C LYS A 160 4.59 5.33 -24.20
N ILE A 161 4.92 4.09 -24.55
CA ILE A 161 5.04 3.01 -23.57
C ILE A 161 6.49 2.52 -23.43
N GLY A 162 7.34 2.75 -24.46
CA GLY A 162 8.70 2.22 -24.50
C GLY A 162 8.75 0.77 -24.95
N LYS A 163 9.97 0.19 -24.96
CA LYS A 163 10.20 -1.18 -25.43
C LYS A 163 10.81 -2.10 -24.37
N GLU A 164 11.54 -1.54 -23.43
CA GLU A 164 12.27 -2.27 -22.40
C GLU A 164 11.85 -1.76 -21.03
N VAL A 165 11.35 -2.66 -20.19
CA VAL A 165 10.97 -2.38 -18.81
C VAL A 165 12.03 -2.92 -17.85
N PRO A 166 12.23 -2.29 -16.68
CA PRO A 166 13.05 -2.88 -15.63
C PRO A 166 12.41 -4.16 -15.08
N THR A 167 13.21 -4.95 -14.38
CA THR A 167 12.72 -6.09 -13.59
C THR A 167 13.69 -6.35 -12.44
N VAL A 168 13.41 -7.31 -11.58
CA VAL A 168 14.40 -7.84 -10.64
C VAL A 168 15.18 -8.96 -11.34
N GLN A 169 16.49 -8.75 -11.52
CA GLN A 169 17.35 -9.71 -12.22
C GLN A 169 17.88 -10.81 -11.30
N ASP A 170 17.97 -10.53 -10.01
CA ASP A 170 18.52 -11.45 -9.00
C ASP A 170 17.66 -11.40 -7.74
N SER A 171 16.93 -12.48 -7.50
CA SER A 171 16.02 -12.60 -6.36
C SER A 171 16.78 -12.74 -5.02
N GLU A 172 17.95 -13.36 -5.01
CA GLU A 172 18.79 -13.48 -3.82
C GLU A 172 19.34 -12.11 -3.42
N TYR A 173 19.81 -11.34 -4.38
CA TYR A 173 20.22 -9.96 -4.16
C TYR A 173 19.07 -9.11 -3.60
N PHE A 174 17.87 -9.22 -4.18
CA PHE A 174 16.67 -8.54 -3.69
C PHE A 174 16.36 -8.89 -2.23
N ALA A 175 16.37 -10.18 -1.89
CA ALA A 175 16.15 -10.65 -0.52
C ALA A 175 17.21 -10.12 0.45
N ASN A 176 18.49 -10.12 0.03
CA ASN A 176 19.57 -9.57 0.83
C ASN A 176 19.41 -8.06 1.07
N ALA A 177 19.01 -7.29 0.05
CA ALA A 177 18.73 -5.87 0.18
C ALA A 177 17.55 -5.62 1.13
N PHE A 178 16.45 -6.35 0.96
CA PHE A 178 15.28 -6.27 1.85
C PHE A 178 15.65 -6.53 3.32
N ASN A 179 16.37 -7.62 3.59
CA ASN A 179 16.75 -8.00 4.94
C ASN A 179 17.77 -7.05 5.56
N ALA A 180 18.70 -6.48 4.76
CA ALA A 180 19.60 -5.45 5.24
C ALA A 180 18.84 -4.18 5.67
N VAL A 181 17.83 -3.77 4.91
CA VAL A 181 16.97 -2.63 5.29
C VAL A 181 16.16 -2.96 6.54
N GLN A 182 15.63 -4.18 6.68
CA GLN A 182 14.95 -4.62 7.91
C GLN A 182 15.89 -4.56 9.13
N GLU A 183 17.17 -4.91 8.98
CA GLU A 183 18.16 -4.75 10.05
C GLU A 183 18.34 -3.27 10.42
N LEU A 184 18.40 -2.37 9.44
CA LEU A 184 18.51 -0.92 9.67
C LEU A 184 17.25 -0.35 10.36
N VAL A 185 16.05 -0.76 9.96
CA VAL A 185 14.78 -0.36 10.58
C VAL A 185 14.73 -0.81 12.04
N ASN A 186 15.06 -2.08 12.31
CA ASN A 186 15.05 -2.64 13.67
C ASN A 186 16.04 -1.92 14.60
N LYS A 187 17.20 -1.47 14.07
CA LYS A 187 18.21 -0.71 14.79
C LYS A 187 17.90 0.78 14.89
N GLU A 188 16.81 1.25 14.28
CA GLU A 188 16.42 2.66 14.24
C GLU A 188 17.54 3.57 13.68
N PHE A 189 18.20 3.08 12.60
CA PHE A 189 19.26 3.84 11.91
C PHE A 189 18.71 4.67 10.77
N ILE A 190 17.48 4.43 10.32
CA ILE A 190 16.80 5.17 9.24
C ILE A 190 15.94 6.27 9.85
N LEU A 191 16.23 7.52 9.50
CA LEU A 191 15.47 8.70 9.92
C LEU A 191 14.22 8.92 9.08
N ALA A 192 14.35 8.69 7.76
CA ALA A 192 13.28 8.75 6.78
C ALA A 192 13.60 7.81 5.62
N GLY A 193 12.60 7.31 4.92
CA GLY A 193 12.82 6.44 3.77
C GLY A 193 11.61 6.35 2.87
N HIS A 194 11.87 6.18 1.56
CA HIS A 194 10.83 6.08 0.54
C HIS A 194 11.30 5.16 -0.59
N ASP A 195 10.40 4.37 -1.14
CA ASP A 195 10.64 3.53 -2.30
C ASP A 195 10.66 4.33 -3.61
N ILE A 196 11.30 3.77 -4.62
CA ILE A 196 11.25 4.28 -5.99
C ILE A 196 10.18 3.51 -6.74
N SER A 197 9.11 4.22 -7.13
CA SER A 197 7.98 3.67 -7.87
C SER A 197 7.62 4.59 -9.04
N ALA A 198 6.33 4.83 -9.31
CA ALA A 198 5.88 5.66 -10.42
C ALA A 198 6.51 7.06 -10.40
N GLY A 199 7.11 7.45 -11.53
CA GLY A 199 7.82 8.72 -11.68
C GLY A 199 9.31 8.68 -11.36
N GLY A 200 9.83 7.55 -10.83
CA GLY A 200 11.25 7.33 -10.61
C GLY A 200 11.86 8.11 -9.45
N MET A 201 13.18 8.11 -9.39
CA MET A 201 13.97 8.68 -8.31
C MET A 201 13.66 10.17 -8.03
N ILE A 202 13.42 10.97 -9.07
CA ILE A 202 13.13 12.41 -8.89
C ILE A 202 11.81 12.61 -8.14
N THR A 203 10.80 11.82 -8.45
CA THR A 203 9.51 11.86 -7.77
C THR A 203 9.66 11.45 -6.31
N THR A 204 10.39 10.37 -6.02
CA THR A 204 10.71 9.94 -4.66
C THR A 204 11.38 11.04 -3.84
N MET A 205 12.39 11.72 -4.39
CA MET A 205 13.06 12.84 -3.72
C MET A 205 12.12 14.02 -3.44
N LEU A 206 11.22 14.32 -4.36
CA LEU A 206 10.24 15.39 -4.20
C LEU A 206 9.18 15.01 -3.14
N GLU A 207 8.64 13.80 -3.18
CA GLU A 207 7.63 13.32 -2.23
C GLU A 207 8.18 13.28 -0.79
N MET A 208 9.44 12.91 -0.59
CA MET A 208 10.10 13.02 0.72
C MET A 208 10.14 14.46 1.26
N ASN A 209 10.05 15.47 0.39
CA ASN A 209 10.08 16.88 0.75
C ASN A 209 8.70 17.54 0.81
N PHE A 210 7.66 16.97 0.16
CA PHE A 210 6.37 17.67 0.00
C PHE A 210 5.63 17.94 1.32
N ALA A 211 5.83 17.13 2.34
CA ALA A 211 5.22 17.36 3.65
C ALA A 211 5.93 18.44 4.47
N ASN A 212 7.17 18.80 4.10
CA ASN A 212 7.91 19.88 4.75
C ASN A 212 7.54 21.24 4.13
N THR A 213 7.67 22.29 4.93
CA THR A 213 7.50 23.68 4.48
C THR A 213 8.82 24.39 4.23
N GLU A 214 9.91 23.83 4.73
CA GLU A 214 11.27 24.37 4.68
C GLU A 214 12.27 23.27 4.31
N GLY A 215 13.45 23.68 3.85
CA GLY A 215 14.54 22.80 3.46
C GLY A 215 14.33 22.08 2.13
N GLY A 216 15.39 21.48 1.64
CA GLY A 216 15.47 20.77 0.37
C GLY A 216 16.57 19.74 0.35
N LEU A 217 17.07 19.42 -0.85
CA LEU A 217 18.14 18.44 -1.06
C LEU A 217 19.19 18.96 -2.05
N GLU A 218 20.45 18.75 -1.71
CA GLU A 218 21.57 18.76 -2.65
C GLU A 218 21.93 17.32 -3.02
N VAL A 219 21.89 17.01 -4.31
CA VAL A 219 22.01 15.66 -4.87
C VAL A 219 23.22 15.58 -5.78
N SER A 220 24.07 14.56 -5.63
CA SER A 220 25.13 14.22 -6.57
C SER A 220 24.83 12.89 -7.24
N LEU A 221 24.74 12.90 -8.56
CA LEU A 221 24.50 11.71 -9.37
C LEU A 221 25.80 11.15 -10.00
N ASP A 222 26.96 11.73 -9.67
CA ASP A 222 28.23 11.39 -10.34
C ASP A 222 28.68 9.96 -10.07
N GLU A 223 28.31 9.38 -8.94
CA GLU A 223 28.62 7.97 -8.61
C GLU A 223 27.72 6.97 -9.33
N ILE A 224 26.61 7.42 -9.97
CA ILE A 224 25.73 6.55 -10.74
C ILE A 224 26.39 6.32 -12.12
N PRO A 225 26.64 5.04 -12.54
CA PRO A 225 27.38 4.75 -13.77
C PRO A 225 26.64 5.14 -15.04
N GLU A 226 25.30 5.25 -14.99
CA GLU A 226 24.47 5.68 -16.12
C GLU A 226 24.78 7.15 -16.47
N LYS A 227 24.92 7.43 -17.78
CA LYS A 227 25.18 8.79 -18.26
C LYS A 227 23.92 9.56 -18.64
N ASP A 228 22.88 8.83 -19.01
CA ASP A 228 21.60 9.43 -19.39
C ASP A 228 20.85 9.89 -18.14
N LEU A 229 20.84 11.20 -17.92
CA LEU A 229 20.16 11.82 -16.78
C LEU A 229 18.68 11.49 -16.72
N VAL A 230 18.01 11.36 -17.87
CA VAL A 230 16.59 11.01 -17.93
C VAL A 230 16.37 9.60 -17.40
N LYS A 231 17.25 8.65 -17.76
CA LYS A 231 17.17 7.29 -17.20
C LYS A 231 17.41 7.28 -15.70
N ILE A 232 18.39 8.03 -15.20
CA ILE A 232 18.68 8.09 -13.77
C ILE A 232 17.47 8.61 -13.00
N LEU A 233 16.85 9.70 -13.46
CA LEU A 233 15.80 10.38 -12.74
C LEU A 233 14.42 9.72 -12.86
N PHE A 234 14.11 9.12 -14.01
CA PHE A 234 12.74 8.68 -14.34
C PHE A 234 12.59 7.18 -14.58
N SER A 235 13.64 6.36 -14.45
CA SER A 235 13.44 4.93 -14.46
C SER A 235 12.78 4.47 -13.16
N GLU A 236 11.89 3.50 -13.30
CA GLU A 236 11.10 2.93 -12.19
C GLU A 236 11.67 1.55 -11.81
N ASN A 237 12.99 1.45 -11.78
CA ASN A 237 13.66 0.27 -11.24
C ASN A 237 13.38 0.17 -9.73
N PRO A 238 13.02 -1.02 -9.19
CA PRO A 238 12.89 -1.22 -7.76
C PRO A 238 14.12 -0.76 -6.99
N GLY A 239 13.93 0.13 -6.06
CA GLY A 239 14.97 0.72 -5.22
C GLY A 239 14.38 1.59 -4.13
N ILE A 240 15.20 2.08 -3.25
CA ILE A 240 14.76 2.94 -2.14
C ILE A 240 15.75 4.08 -1.89
N LEU A 241 15.24 5.15 -1.28
CA LEU A 241 16.04 6.20 -0.66
C LEU A 241 15.90 6.14 0.86
N ILE A 242 17.02 6.19 1.56
CA ILE A 242 17.04 6.24 3.03
C ILE A 242 17.86 7.42 3.53
N GLN A 243 17.37 8.12 4.53
CA GLN A 243 18.09 9.17 5.26
C GLN A 243 18.68 8.59 6.54
N VAL A 244 19.97 8.79 6.77
CA VAL A 244 20.69 8.26 7.93
C VAL A 244 21.72 9.24 8.49
N GLU A 245 22.01 9.17 9.80
CA GLU A 245 23.12 9.88 10.46
C GLU A 245 24.34 8.97 10.64
N LYS A 246 24.12 7.69 10.92
CA LYS A 246 25.18 6.72 11.25
C LYS A 246 25.71 6.04 10.00
N THR A 247 26.40 6.81 9.16
CA THR A 247 26.85 6.34 7.84
C THR A 247 27.75 5.12 7.91
N ASP A 248 28.71 5.07 8.83
CA ASP A 248 29.66 3.96 8.92
C ASP A 248 28.99 2.63 9.32
N GLU A 249 28.04 2.68 10.26
CA GLU A 249 27.26 1.53 10.70
C GLU A 249 26.34 1.02 9.60
N VAL A 250 25.69 1.93 8.89
CA VAL A 250 24.79 1.62 7.78
C VAL A 250 25.57 0.97 6.63
N GLU A 251 26.67 1.56 6.21
CA GLU A 251 27.50 1.00 5.14
C GLU A 251 28.10 -0.36 5.52
N LYS A 252 28.46 -0.57 6.78
CA LYS A 252 28.93 -1.88 7.26
C LYS A 252 27.89 -2.96 7.10
N ILE A 253 26.61 -2.65 7.38
CA ILE A 253 25.50 -3.59 7.22
C ILE A 253 25.27 -3.88 5.73
N LEU A 254 25.17 -2.85 4.89
CA LEU A 254 24.94 -3.02 3.45
C LEU A 254 26.09 -3.79 2.77
N LYS A 255 27.34 -3.45 3.08
CA LYS A 255 28.53 -4.17 2.56
C LYS A 255 28.53 -5.64 2.99
N LYS A 256 28.19 -5.93 4.26
CA LYS A 256 28.10 -7.30 4.77
C LYS A 256 27.03 -8.11 4.03
N ALA A 257 25.93 -7.48 3.66
CA ALA A 257 24.84 -8.09 2.90
C ALA A 257 25.10 -8.19 1.39
N GLY A 258 26.23 -7.64 0.90
CA GLY A 258 26.55 -7.62 -0.53
C GLY A 258 25.66 -6.68 -1.34
N VAL A 259 25.07 -5.67 -0.71
CA VAL A 259 24.09 -4.75 -1.31
C VAL A 259 24.80 -3.50 -1.81
N ALA A 260 24.56 -3.12 -3.05
CA ALA A 260 25.07 -1.89 -3.66
C ALA A 260 24.30 -0.67 -3.11
N PHE A 261 25.03 0.39 -2.81
CA PHE A 261 24.48 1.66 -2.37
C PHE A 261 25.32 2.84 -2.86
N ILE A 262 24.68 4.00 -2.97
CA ILE A 262 25.32 5.25 -3.37
C ILE A 262 24.98 6.32 -2.35
N ARG A 263 25.97 7.13 -1.93
CA ARG A 263 25.72 8.37 -1.17
C ARG A 263 25.16 9.40 -2.14
N LEU A 264 23.86 9.54 -2.15
CA LEU A 264 23.14 10.27 -3.18
C LEU A 264 23.00 11.76 -2.89
N ALA A 265 22.62 12.12 -1.65
CA ALA A 265 22.21 13.47 -1.33
C ALA A 265 22.43 13.82 0.15
N ARG A 266 22.30 15.12 0.44
CA ARG A 266 22.23 15.66 1.80
C ARG A 266 21.11 16.70 1.89
N PRO A 267 20.43 16.82 3.04
CA PRO A 267 19.52 17.93 3.29
C PRO A 267 20.23 19.28 3.21
N CYS A 268 19.52 20.29 2.73
CA CYS A 268 19.97 21.70 2.74
C CYS A 268 18.86 22.59 3.29
N ASP A 269 19.22 23.85 3.64
CA ASP A 269 18.25 24.80 4.21
C ASP A 269 17.36 25.43 3.15
N GLU A 270 17.85 25.55 1.92
CA GLU A 270 17.12 26.12 0.80
C GLU A 270 15.98 25.22 0.32
N ARG A 271 14.86 25.81 -0.04
CA ARG A 271 13.65 25.10 -0.50
C ARG A 271 13.74 24.69 -1.98
N HIS A 272 14.77 23.93 -2.33
CA HIS A 272 14.97 23.41 -3.68
C HIS A 272 15.53 21.98 -3.69
N LEU A 273 15.41 21.32 -4.84
CA LEU A 273 16.13 20.13 -5.20
C LEU A 273 17.21 20.56 -6.19
N LEU A 274 18.48 20.53 -5.77
CA LEU A 274 19.64 20.85 -6.60
C LEU A 274 20.37 19.57 -6.96
N ILE A 275 20.44 19.25 -8.26
CA ILE A 275 21.04 18.03 -8.78
C ILE A 275 22.30 18.35 -9.56
N HIS A 276 23.40 17.74 -9.16
CA HIS A 276 24.71 17.79 -9.83
C HIS A 276 24.95 16.52 -10.63
N LYS A 277 25.32 16.65 -11.91
CA LYS A 277 25.73 15.52 -12.76
C LYS A 277 26.74 15.99 -13.80
N ASP A 278 27.92 15.37 -13.82
CA ASP A 278 28.98 15.58 -14.80
C ASP A 278 29.34 17.07 -14.98
N GLY A 279 29.35 17.86 -13.89
CA GLY A 279 29.65 19.29 -13.85
C GLY A 279 28.50 20.21 -14.29
N ALA A 280 27.32 19.70 -14.49
CA ALA A 280 26.11 20.48 -14.74
C ALA A 280 25.19 20.47 -13.50
N ASP A 281 24.51 21.60 -13.27
CA ASP A 281 23.59 21.81 -12.16
C ASP A 281 22.16 21.98 -12.68
N TYR A 282 21.22 21.27 -12.03
CA TYR A 282 19.80 21.33 -12.33
C TYR A 282 19.04 21.67 -11.05
N GLN A 283 18.34 22.80 -11.04
CA GLN A 283 17.59 23.27 -9.88
C GLN A 283 16.09 23.17 -10.11
N PHE A 284 15.39 22.60 -9.11
CA PHE A 284 13.95 22.47 -9.11
C PHE A 284 13.35 23.08 -7.84
N PHE A 285 12.32 23.91 -8.00
CA PHE A 285 11.61 24.53 -6.88
C PHE A 285 10.55 23.56 -6.34
N ILE A 286 10.77 23.03 -5.15
CA ILE A 286 9.96 21.96 -4.54
C ILE A 286 8.50 22.36 -4.43
N ASP A 287 8.18 23.58 -3.93
CA ASP A 287 6.79 24.00 -3.75
C ASP A 287 6.03 24.13 -5.08
N HIS A 288 6.70 24.58 -6.14
CA HIS A 288 6.10 24.61 -7.48
C HIS A 288 5.79 23.20 -7.98
N LEU A 289 6.74 22.27 -7.87
CA LEU A 289 6.53 20.89 -8.31
C LEU A 289 5.50 20.15 -7.45
N ARG A 290 5.42 20.47 -6.16
CA ARG A 290 4.35 19.98 -5.30
C ARG A 290 2.98 20.45 -5.79
N ASP A 291 2.86 21.70 -6.18
CA ASP A 291 1.59 22.23 -6.69
C ASP A 291 1.21 21.55 -8.02
N VAL A 292 2.17 21.31 -8.92
CA VAL A 292 1.95 20.53 -10.15
C VAL A 292 1.52 19.09 -9.82
N TRP A 293 2.15 18.45 -8.84
CA TRP A 293 1.81 17.08 -8.40
C TRP A 293 0.38 16.98 -7.85
N PHE A 294 -0.07 17.99 -7.09
CA PHE A 294 -1.42 18.07 -6.54
C PHE A 294 -2.49 18.57 -7.52
N GLU A 295 -2.10 19.20 -8.62
CA GLU A 295 -3.04 19.87 -9.53
C GLU A 295 -4.14 18.94 -10.05
N SER A 296 -3.81 17.72 -10.45
CA SER A 296 -4.79 16.76 -10.93
C SER A 296 -5.87 16.45 -9.87
N SER A 297 -5.45 16.26 -8.62
CA SER A 297 -6.36 16.04 -7.49
C SER A 297 -7.22 17.27 -7.21
N TYR A 298 -6.64 18.48 -7.28
CA TYR A 298 -7.38 19.72 -7.13
C TYR A 298 -8.46 19.89 -8.20
N LEU A 299 -8.13 19.61 -9.47
CA LEU A 299 -9.08 19.70 -10.59
C LEU A 299 -10.28 18.76 -10.43
N LEU A 300 -10.08 17.57 -9.85
CA LEU A 300 -11.16 16.65 -9.50
C LEU A 300 -11.93 17.11 -8.26
N ASP A 301 -11.24 17.57 -7.23
CA ASP A 301 -11.83 18.01 -5.97
C ASP A 301 -12.78 19.20 -6.18
N ARG A 302 -12.47 20.13 -7.10
CA ARG A 302 -13.37 21.23 -7.47
C ARG A 302 -14.77 20.74 -7.88
N LYS A 303 -14.86 19.61 -8.54
CA LYS A 303 -16.13 19.01 -8.97
C LYS A 303 -16.87 18.31 -7.83
N GLN A 304 -16.17 17.84 -6.82
CA GLN A 304 -16.73 17.13 -5.67
C GLN A 304 -17.09 18.06 -4.51
N SER A 305 -16.15 18.92 -4.11
CA SER A 305 -16.25 19.77 -2.92
C SER A 305 -16.64 21.23 -3.24
N GLY A 306 -16.67 21.61 -4.53
CA GLY A 306 -16.87 22.97 -4.98
C GLY A 306 -15.58 23.79 -5.02
N GLU A 307 -15.57 24.85 -5.84
CA GLU A 307 -14.39 25.65 -6.18
C GLU A 307 -13.67 26.21 -4.95
N LYS A 308 -14.43 26.81 -4.02
CA LYS A 308 -13.84 27.48 -2.85
C LYS A 308 -13.15 26.48 -1.90
N ALA A 309 -13.86 25.41 -1.52
CA ALA A 309 -13.32 24.44 -0.57
C ALA A 309 -12.11 23.68 -1.13
N ALA A 310 -12.14 23.33 -2.41
CA ALA A 310 -11.01 22.69 -3.09
C ALA A 310 -9.79 23.61 -3.16
N LYS A 311 -10.01 24.90 -3.50
CA LYS A 311 -8.94 25.89 -3.57
C LYS A 311 -8.32 26.15 -2.19
N ASP A 312 -9.16 26.31 -1.16
CA ASP A 312 -8.69 26.53 0.21
C ASP A 312 -7.81 25.34 0.67
N ARG A 313 -8.21 24.09 0.38
CA ARG A 313 -7.42 22.89 0.68
C ARG A 313 -6.10 22.85 -0.08
N PHE A 314 -6.11 23.15 -1.38
CA PHE A 314 -4.92 23.15 -2.23
C PHE A 314 -3.87 24.17 -1.77
N LEU A 315 -4.30 25.38 -1.37
CA LEU A 315 -3.41 26.48 -0.96
C LEU A 315 -2.95 26.37 0.50
N ASN A 316 -3.69 25.67 1.36
CA ASN A 316 -3.51 25.71 2.82
C ASN A 316 -2.51 24.71 3.38
N TYR A 317 -1.73 24.02 2.56
CA TYR A 317 -0.86 22.95 3.05
C TYR A 317 0.25 23.43 3.99
N LYS A 318 0.71 24.68 3.83
CA LYS A 318 1.75 25.27 4.70
C LYS A 318 1.25 25.63 6.09
N GLU A 319 -0.07 25.75 6.26
CA GLU A 319 -0.70 26.21 7.49
C GLU A 319 -1.39 25.08 8.26
N GLN A 320 -1.11 23.84 7.87
CA GLN A 320 -1.64 22.66 8.52
C GLN A 320 -0.66 22.01 9.49
N PRO A 321 -0.73 22.30 10.77
CA PRO A 321 -0.77 21.15 11.66
C PRO A 321 -2.23 20.89 12.07
N LEU A 322 -2.79 19.76 11.71
CA LEU A 322 -3.92 19.18 12.42
C LEU A 322 -3.50 19.00 13.88
N GLN A 323 -3.90 19.96 14.72
CA GLN A 323 -3.68 19.88 16.16
C GLN A 323 -4.93 19.31 16.80
N PHE A 324 -4.84 18.08 17.28
CA PHE A 324 -5.88 17.49 18.10
C PHE A 324 -5.74 18.03 19.54
N ARG A 325 -6.76 18.71 20.02
CA ARG A 325 -6.87 19.10 21.42
C ARG A 325 -7.84 18.17 22.10
N PHE A 326 -7.32 17.30 22.92
CA PHE A 326 -8.15 16.47 23.79
C PHE A 326 -8.49 17.25 25.07
N PRO A 327 -9.68 17.05 25.66
CA PRO A 327 -9.97 17.52 27.00
C PRO A 327 -8.94 17.00 28.00
N ASP A 328 -8.63 17.78 29.04
CA ASP A 328 -7.67 17.39 30.09
C ASP A 328 -8.03 16.07 30.78
N SER A 329 -9.32 15.74 30.80
CA SER A 329 -9.84 14.49 31.34
C SER A 329 -9.67 13.29 30.41
N PHE A 330 -9.24 13.49 29.15
CA PHE A 330 -9.10 12.39 28.19
C PHE A 330 -7.86 11.55 28.46
N THR A 331 -8.06 10.28 28.83
CA THR A 331 -6.97 9.35 29.14
C THR A 331 -6.57 8.44 27.97
N GLY A 332 -7.37 8.44 26.89
CA GLY A 332 -7.15 7.52 25.75
C GLY A 332 -7.47 6.05 26.06
N THR A 333 -8.14 5.76 27.18
CA THR A 333 -8.44 4.39 27.59
C THR A 333 -9.93 4.07 27.49
N LEU A 334 -10.27 2.81 27.21
CA LEU A 334 -11.66 2.34 27.19
C LEU A 334 -12.34 2.51 28.56
N ALA A 335 -11.60 2.38 29.66
CA ALA A 335 -12.11 2.50 31.02
C ALA A 335 -12.71 3.88 31.32
N GLN A 336 -12.21 4.95 30.66
CA GLN A 336 -12.75 6.31 30.78
C GLN A 336 -14.25 6.39 30.40
N TYR A 337 -14.65 5.54 29.47
CA TYR A 337 -16.03 5.47 28.96
C TYR A 337 -16.84 4.34 29.59
N GLY A 338 -16.36 3.76 30.68
CA GLY A 338 -17.02 2.61 31.35
C GLY A 338 -16.94 1.32 30.51
N ILE A 339 -16.10 1.27 29.49
CA ILE A 339 -15.96 0.11 28.62
C ILE A 339 -14.87 -0.80 29.18
N SER A 340 -15.19 -2.08 29.40
CA SER A 340 -14.25 -3.10 29.84
C SER A 340 -14.08 -4.19 28.78
N ALA A 341 -12.88 -4.29 28.22
CA ALA A 341 -12.54 -5.36 27.29
C ALA A 341 -12.45 -6.75 27.95
N ASP A 342 -12.36 -6.79 29.28
CA ASP A 342 -12.28 -8.03 30.07
C ASP A 342 -13.58 -8.33 30.83
N ARG A 343 -14.70 -7.72 30.43
CA ARG A 343 -15.99 -7.94 31.04
C ARG A 343 -16.35 -9.44 31.06
N ARG A 344 -16.69 -9.99 32.21
CA ARG A 344 -17.12 -11.39 32.38
C ARG A 344 -18.60 -11.50 32.78
N THR A 345 -19.15 -10.42 33.27
CA THR A 345 -20.55 -10.38 33.72
C THR A 345 -21.47 -10.09 32.55
N ARG A 346 -22.56 -10.83 32.45
CA ARG A 346 -23.60 -10.56 31.46
C ARG A 346 -24.34 -9.28 31.78
N SER A 347 -24.68 -8.50 30.78
CA SER A 347 -25.45 -7.26 30.90
C SER A 347 -26.97 -7.53 30.94
N GLY A 348 -27.39 -8.63 30.37
CA GLY A 348 -28.81 -8.95 30.14
C GLY A 348 -29.40 -8.28 28.88
N VAL A 349 -28.67 -7.37 28.23
CA VAL A 349 -29.08 -6.76 26.96
C VAL A 349 -28.46 -7.52 25.83
N LYS A 350 -29.26 -8.16 24.99
CA LYS A 350 -28.78 -9.11 23.96
C LYS A 350 -28.80 -8.52 22.57
N ALA A 351 -27.71 -8.74 21.82
CA ALA A 351 -27.64 -8.44 20.40
C ALA A 351 -27.37 -9.70 19.59
N ALA A 352 -28.14 -9.93 18.54
CA ALA A 352 -27.92 -11.01 17.58
C ALA A 352 -27.20 -10.49 16.34
N ILE A 353 -26.14 -11.18 15.94
CA ILE A 353 -25.51 -11.03 14.65
C ILE A 353 -26.07 -12.08 13.72
N ILE A 354 -26.78 -11.63 12.69
CA ILE A 354 -27.33 -12.54 11.69
C ILE A 354 -26.31 -12.68 10.56
N ARG A 355 -25.96 -13.91 10.25
CA ARG A 355 -25.00 -14.20 9.19
C ARG A 355 -25.46 -15.34 8.28
N GLU A 356 -24.92 -15.32 7.07
CA GLU A 356 -25.15 -16.29 6.02
C GLU A 356 -23.81 -16.63 5.35
N LYS A 357 -23.80 -17.65 4.49
CA LYS A 357 -22.65 -17.97 3.65
C LYS A 357 -22.14 -16.73 2.90
N GLY A 358 -20.84 -16.45 3.04
CA GLY A 358 -20.16 -15.33 2.39
C GLY A 358 -20.22 -14.01 3.15
N VAL A 359 -20.86 -13.97 4.32
CA VAL A 359 -20.77 -12.82 5.24
C VAL A 359 -19.38 -12.73 5.83
N ASN A 360 -18.86 -11.52 6.01
CA ASN A 360 -17.62 -11.23 6.71
C ASN A 360 -17.80 -10.08 7.71
N GLY A 361 -16.79 -9.86 8.57
CA GLY A 361 -16.85 -8.83 9.60
C GLY A 361 -17.74 -9.19 10.80
N ASP A 362 -18.25 -10.40 10.88
CA ASP A 362 -19.09 -10.88 11.96
C ASP A 362 -18.37 -10.94 13.32
N ARG A 363 -17.09 -11.31 13.32
CA ARG A 363 -16.27 -11.34 14.55
C ARG A 363 -15.96 -9.93 15.08
N GLU A 364 -15.61 -9.02 14.19
CA GLU A 364 -15.35 -7.62 14.50
C GLU A 364 -16.63 -6.94 15.02
N MET A 365 -17.75 -7.24 14.42
CA MET A 365 -19.05 -6.75 14.87
C MET A 365 -19.41 -7.33 16.23
N ALA A 366 -19.18 -8.63 16.46
CA ALA A 366 -19.39 -9.28 17.74
C ALA A 366 -18.57 -8.61 18.84
N TYR A 367 -17.29 -8.35 18.56
CA TYR A 367 -16.42 -7.68 19.53
C TYR A 367 -16.83 -6.23 19.79
N SER A 368 -17.23 -5.49 18.77
CA SER A 368 -17.72 -4.11 18.94
C SER A 368 -19.00 -4.05 19.78
N LEU A 369 -19.93 -4.94 19.55
CA LEU A 369 -21.17 -5.06 20.36
C LEU A 369 -20.85 -5.48 21.81
N TYR A 370 -19.92 -6.41 21.99
CA TYR A 370 -19.45 -6.81 23.33
C TYR A 370 -18.83 -5.63 24.10
N LEU A 371 -18.00 -4.83 23.43
CA LEU A 371 -17.41 -3.61 24.02
C LEU A 371 -18.49 -2.57 24.34
N ALA A 372 -19.52 -2.45 23.52
CA ALA A 372 -20.67 -1.57 23.75
C ALA A 372 -21.60 -2.06 24.89
N GLY A 373 -21.32 -3.22 25.48
CA GLY A 373 -22.04 -3.73 26.62
C GLY A 373 -23.10 -4.79 26.34
N PHE A 374 -23.27 -5.22 25.08
CA PHE A 374 -24.21 -6.28 24.75
C PHE A 374 -23.70 -7.68 25.09
N ASP A 375 -24.64 -8.58 25.40
CA ASP A 375 -24.43 -10.02 25.38
C ASP A 375 -24.70 -10.50 23.95
N VAL A 376 -23.63 -10.89 23.22
CA VAL A 376 -23.72 -11.15 21.79
C VAL A 376 -24.10 -12.60 21.50
N LYS A 377 -25.04 -12.78 20.57
CA LYS A 377 -25.49 -14.07 20.07
C LYS A 377 -25.18 -14.18 18.57
N ASP A 378 -24.45 -15.21 18.18
CA ASP A 378 -24.17 -15.53 16.78
C ASP A 378 -25.33 -16.39 16.24
N VAL A 379 -25.99 -15.92 15.19
CA VAL A 379 -27.18 -16.55 14.60
C VAL A 379 -26.97 -16.72 13.11
N HIS A 380 -26.90 -17.99 12.68
CA HIS A 380 -26.87 -18.30 11.25
C HIS A 380 -28.30 -18.37 10.70
N MET A 381 -28.48 -18.00 9.42
CA MET A 381 -29.81 -18.04 8.77
C MET A 381 -30.46 -19.42 8.85
N THR A 382 -29.67 -20.50 8.81
CA THR A 382 -30.19 -21.86 8.99
C THR A 382 -30.79 -22.13 10.37
N ASP A 383 -30.36 -21.40 11.40
CA ASP A 383 -30.95 -21.52 12.74
C ASP A 383 -32.35 -20.94 12.79
N LEU A 384 -32.55 -19.80 12.10
CA LEU A 384 -33.89 -19.19 11.94
C LEU A 384 -34.79 -20.06 11.08
N ILE A 385 -34.29 -20.57 9.95
CA ILE A 385 -35.07 -21.42 9.03
C ILE A 385 -35.52 -22.73 9.70
N SER A 386 -34.66 -23.33 10.52
CA SER A 386 -34.95 -24.57 11.23
C SER A 386 -35.77 -24.39 12.51
N GLY A 387 -35.99 -23.15 12.94
CA GLY A 387 -36.66 -22.85 14.21
C GLY A 387 -35.79 -23.12 15.45
N ARG A 388 -34.50 -23.35 15.30
CA ARG A 388 -33.57 -23.46 16.45
C ARG A 388 -33.37 -22.14 17.16
N GLU A 389 -33.60 -21.05 16.46
CA GLU A 389 -33.50 -19.68 16.94
C GLU A 389 -34.77 -18.91 16.55
N THR A 390 -35.36 -18.17 17.48
CA THR A 390 -36.59 -17.39 17.28
C THR A 390 -36.38 -15.87 17.41
N LEU A 391 -35.27 -15.45 17.97
CA LEU A 391 -34.93 -14.06 18.30
C LEU A 391 -35.82 -13.38 19.33
N ASP A 392 -36.71 -14.12 20.02
CA ASP A 392 -37.69 -13.57 20.98
C ASP A 392 -37.04 -12.85 22.17
N ASP A 393 -35.81 -13.25 22.53
CA ASP A 393 -35.06 -12.68 23.64
C ASP A 393 -34.00 -11.65 23.21
N ILE A 394 -34.04 -11.19 21.94
CA ILE A 394 -33.07 -10.27 21.37
C ILE A 394 -33.58 -8.83 21.38
N ASN A 395 -32.73 -7.93 21.87
CA ASN A 395 -33.01 -6.50 21.96
C ASN A 395 -32.52 -5.74 20.68
N MET A 396 -31.48 -6.26 20.02
CA MET A 396 -30.89 -5.64 18.83
C MET A 396 -30.50 -6.70 17.83
N ILE A 397 -30.81 -6.48 16.55
CA ILE A 397 -30.42 -7.33 15.45
C ILE A 397 -29.45 -6.57 14.55
N VAL A 398 -28.33 -7.22 14.17
CA VAL A 398 -27.30 -6.68 13.29
C VAL A 398 -27.08 -7.64 12.12
N TYR A 399 -27.13 -7.10 10.91
CA TYR A 399 -26.79 -7.80 9.68
C TYR A 399 -25.39 -7.36 9.22
N CYS A 400 -24.46 -8.29 9.13
CA CYS A 400 -23.14 -8.04 8.58
C CYS A 400 -23.17 -8.15 7.05
N GLY A 401 -22.35 -7.31 6.40
CA GLY A 401 -22.16 -7.36 4.95
C GLY A 401 -21.23 -8.49 4.51
N GLY A 402 -20.93 -8.51 3.21
CA GLY A 402 -20.06 -9.50 2.58
C GLY A 402 -20.67 -10.03 1.28
N PHE A 403 -20.10 -11.09 0.75
CA PHE A 403 -20.58 -11.77 -0.46
C PHE A 403 -21.71 -12.77 -0.13
N SER A 404 -22.76 -12.30 0.52
CA SER A 404 -23.87 -13.13 0.99
C SER A 404 -24.49 -13.92 -0.17
N ASN A 405 -24.72 -15.22 0.04
CA ASN A 405 -25.22 -16.14 -0.97
C ASN A 405 -24.41 -16.13 -2.29
N SER A 406 -23.08 -16.07 -2.18
CA SER A 406 -22.16 -16.00 -3.32
C SER A 406 -22.35 -14.77 -4.21
N ASP A 407 -22.76 -13.64 -3.60
CA ASP A 407 -22.94 -12.34 -4.26
C ASP A 407 -23.92 -12.34 -5.43
N VAL A 408 -24.95 -13.16 -5.35
CA VAL A 408 -26.02 -13.16 -6.36
C VAL A 408 -26.89 -11.91 -6.24
N LEU A 409 -27.36 -11.40 -7.37
CA LEU A 409 -28.26 -10.25 -7.40
C LEU A 409 -29.53 -10.51 -6.56
N GLY A 410 -29.80 -9.61 -5.62
CA GLY A 410 -30.94 -9.75 -4.72
C GLY A 410 -30.71 -10.71 -3.56
N SER A 411 -29.47 -10.96 -3.13
CA SER A 411 -29.14 -11.81 -1.96
C SER A 411 -29.97 -11.44 -0.72
N ALA A 412 -30.19 -10.14 -0.46
CA ALA A 412 -31.04 -9.67 0.62
C ALA A 412 -32.51 -10.15 0.51
N LYS A 413 -33.02 -10.40 -0.70
CA LYS A 413 -34.34 -11.01 -0.89
C LYS A 413 -34.37 -12.46 -0.42
N GLY A 414 -33.26 -13.18 -0.57
CA GLY A 414 -33.11 -14.53 -0.02
C GLY A 414 -33.20 -14.54 1.51
N TRP A 415 -32.56 -13.58 2.17
CA TRP A 415 -32.67 -13.40 3.61
C TRP A 415 -34.10 -13.09 4.05
N ALA A 416 -34.72 -12.09 3.42
CA ALA A 416 -36.09 -11.69 3.70
C ALA A 416 -37.08 -12.83 3.46
N GLY A 417 -36.93 -13.56 2.34
CA GLY A 417 -37.77 -14.70 2.01
C GLY A 417 -37.65 -15.85 3.01
N ALA A 418 -36.43 -16.18 3.45
CA ALA A 418 -36.19 -17.22 4.44
C ALA A 418 -36.86 -16.88 5.79
N VAL A 419 -36.70 -15.62 6.27
CA VAL A 419 -37.32 -15.16 7.52
C VAL A 419 -38.85 -15.12 7.40
N SER A 420 -39.38 -14.52 6.33
CA SER A 420 -40.82 -14.42 6.11
C SER A 420 -41.48 -15.78 5.97
N TYR A 421 -40.85 -16.73 5.28
CA TYR A 421 -41.39 -18.08 5.09
C TYR A 421 -41.50 -18.87 6.38
N THR A 422 -40.50 -18.72 7.28
CA THR A 422 -40.47 -19.44 8.57
C THR A 422 -41.39 -18.81 9.60
N HIS A 423 -41.52 -17.47 9.66
CA HIS A 423 -42.34 -16.80 10.66
C HIS A 423 -43.82 -16.62 10.24
N LEU A 424 -44.13 -16.53 8.94
CA LEU A 424 -45.50 -16.41 8.48
C LEU A 424 -46.26 -17.74 8.43
N ARG A 425 -45.61 -18.90 8.50
CA ARG A 425 -46.26 -20.23 8.61
C ARG A 425 -46.52 -20.67 10.04
N ALA A 426 -46.03 -19.95 11.03
CA ALA A 426 -46.21 -20.27 12.45
C ALA A 426 -47.45 -19.59 13.08
N HIS A 427 -48.26 -18.88 12.24
CA HIS A 427 -49.55 -18.28 12.64
C HIS A 427 -50.68 -18.80 11.73
#